data_e30f2ac75c2d70045e30871b89988fc9
#
_entry.id   e30f2ac75c2d70045e30871b89988fc9
#
_cell.length_a   1.000
_cell.length_b   1.000
_cell.length_c   1.000
_cell.angle_alpha   90.00
_cell.angle_beta   90.00
_cell.angle_gamma   90.00
#
_symmetry.space_group_name_H-M   'P 1'
#
loop_
_entity.id
_entity.type
_entity.pdbx_description
1 polymer ?
#
loop_
_entity_poly.entity_id
_entity_poly.type
_entity_poly.pdbx_seq_one_letter_code
_entity_poly.pdbx_strand_id
1 'polypeptide(L)'
;RSSGPISFMGIFDAICKTIASAGHRRGAQMGVLRVDHPDIEEFIKAKNNSTTLTQFNVSVGITDDFMDAVINDKMFDLRFGGRRYKTIRAKHLWDEILRSTFDWAEPGVLFIDTINKKNNLWYAETIAATNPCGEQPLPPYGACLLGSFNLTKYVKEWITEGIPVTY
;
A
#
# COMPACT_ATOMS: atom_id res chain seq x y z
N ARG A 1 -8.07 -3.75 26.25
CA ARG A 1 -7.84 -4.20 24.87
C ARG A 1 -7.69 -2.98 24.02
N SER A 2 -6.61 -2.85 23.23
CA SER A 2 -6.41 -1.74 22.29
C SER A 2 -7.52 -1.74 21.23
N SER A 3 -7.90 -0.55 20.75
CA SER A 3 -8.92 -0.38 19.69
C SER A 3 -8.44 -0.86 18.30
N GLY A 4 -7.15 -1.18 18.16
CA GLY A 4 -6.56 -1.64 16.90
C GLY A 4 -6.21 -0.52 15.91
N PRO A 5 -5.44 -0.85 14.85
CA PRO A 5 -4.92 0.13 13.89
C PRO A 5 -6.03 0.85 13.12
N ILE A 6 -7.11 0.17 12.76
CA ILE A 6 -8.21 0.74 11.98
C ILE A 6 -8.89 1.88 12.71
N SER A 7 -9.11 1.74 14.02
CA SER A 7 -9.71 2.79 14.84
C SER A 7 -8.82 4.05 14.88
N PHE A 8 -7.50 3.88 14.95
CA PHE A 8 -6.56 5.01 14.89
C PHE A 8 -6.54 5.66 13.50
N MET A 9 -6.65 4.88 12.43
CA MET A 9 -6.77 5.43 11.07
C MET A 9 -8.00 6.34 10.95
N GLY A 10 -9.11 6.02 11.63
CA GLY A 10 -10.30 6.86 11.66
C GLY A 10 -10.06 8.29 12.16
N ILE A 11 -9.14 8.49 13.09
CA ILE A 11 -8.73 9.83 13.58
C ILE A 11 -8.09 10.63 12.44
N PHE A 12 -7.14 10.02 11.74
CA PHE A 12 -6.43 10.67 10.62
C PHE A 12 -7.36 10.91 9.43
N ASP A 13 -8.30 10.01 9.16
CA ASP A 13 -9.33 10.18 8.14
C ASP A 13 -10.20 11.41 8.43
N ALA A 14 -10.61 11.59 9.70
CA ALA A 14 -11.37 12.76 10.14
C ALA A 14 -10.55 14.06 10.02
N ILE A 15 -9.27 14.05 10.38
CA ILE A 15 -8.37 15.19 10.22
C ILE A 15 -8.30 15.60 8.75
N CYS A 16 -8.06 14.66 7.84
CA CYS A 16 -7.99 14.93 6.41
C CYS A 16 -9.31 15.51 5.86
N LYS A 17 -10.44 14.96 6.28
CA LYS A 17 -11.77 15.50 5.91
C LYS A 17 -11.97 16.94 6.37
N THR A 18 -11.47 17.28 7.57
CA THR A 18 -11.60 18.61 8.15
C THR A 18 -10.72 19.63 7.43
N ILE A 19 -9.48 19.27 7.12
CA ILE A 19 -8.52 20.17 6.45
C ILE A 19 -8.87 20.39 4.97
N ALA A 20 -9.55 19.44 4.33
CA ALA A 20 -9.95 19.51 2.92
C ALA A 20 -10.92 20.66 2.58
N SER A 21 -11.41 21.40 3.57
CA SER A 21 -12.39 22.50 3.37
C SER A 21 -11.86 23.71 2.57
N ALA A 22 -10.54 23.84 2.36
CA ALA A 22 -9.94 24.98 1.66
C ALA A 22 -9.93 24.89 0.12
N GLY A 23 -10.53 23.87 -0.47
CA GLY A 23 -11.04 23.93 -1.86
C GLY A 23 -10.17 23.42 -2.99
N HIS A 24 -8.86 23.12 -2.87
CA HIS A 24 -8.04 22.80 -4.05
C HIS A 24 -7.35 21.43 -4.06
N ARG A 25 -6.99 20.87 -2.93
CA ARG A 25 -6.48 19.49 -2.81
C ARG A 25 -6.96 18.83 -1.53
N ARG A 26 -7.62 17.72 -1.64
CA ARG A 26 -7.98 16.88 -0.50
C ARG A 26 -6.74 16.21 0.05
N GLY A 27 -6.67 16.04 1.39
CA GLY A 27 -5.67 15.16 1.99
C GLY A 27 -5.87 13.73 1.48
N ALA A 28 -4.77 13.04 1.22
CA ALA A 28 -4.77 11.63 0.87
C ALA A 28 -3.73 10.92 1.71
N GLN A 29 -4.04 9.72 2.18
CA GLN A 29 -3.18 8.94 3.06
C GLN A 29 -3.04 7.51 2.54
N MET A 30 -1.95 6.85 2.91
CA MET A 30 -1.73 5.43 2.67
C MET A 30 -1.71 4.71 4.02
N GLY A 31 -2.56 3.72 4.18
CA GLY A 31 -2.50 2.76 5.26
C GLY A 31 -1.83 1.46 4.78
N VAL A 32 -0.71 1.10 5.37
CA VAL A 32 -0.06 -0.19 5.11
C VAL A 32 -0.06 -1.01 6.38
N LEU A 33 -0.55 -2.24 6.31
CA LEU A 33 -0.44 -3.19 7.41
C LEU A 33 0.27 -4.44 6.91
N ARG A 34 1.25 -4.92 7.68
CA ARG A 34 1.95 -6.17 7.35
C ARG A 34 0.99 -7.35 7.43
N VAL A 35 1.15 -8.28 6.51
CA VAL A 35 0.31 -9.48 6.40
C VAL A 35 0.35 -10.38 7.64
N ASP A 36 1.42 -10.31 8.43
CA ASP A 36 1.58 -11.07 9.68
C ASP A 36 0.94 -10.40 10.92
N HIS A 37 0.29 -9.24 10.77
CA HIS A 37 -0.35 -8.54 11.88
C HIS A 37 -1.62 -9.26 12.36
N PRO A 38 -1.91 -9.34 13.68
CA PRO A 38 -3.11 -10.01 14.21
C PRO A 38 -4.44 -9.47 13.68
N ASP A 39 -4.51 -8.17 13.38
CA ASP A 39 -5.73 -7.51 12.92
C ASP A 39 -5.82 -7.46 11.37
N ILE A 40 -5.03 -8.25 10.66
CA ILE A 40 -4.95 -8.20 9.19
C ILE A 40 -6.29 -8.55 8.51
N GLU A 41 -7.03 -9.52 9.04
CA GLU A 41 -8.33 -9.92 8.48
C GLU A 41 -9.37 -8.78 8.58
N GLU A 42 -9.32 -8.00 9.66
CA GLU A 42 -10.15 -6.81 9.83
C GLU A 42 -9.70 -5.68 8.89
N PHE A 43 -8.38 -5.49 8.76
CA PHE A 43 -7.81 -4.48 7.88
C PHE A 43 -8.15 -4.70 6.40
N ILE A 44 -8.11 -5.93 5.91
CA ILE A 44 -8.50 -6.29 4.54
C ILE A 44 -9.94 -5.83 4.24
N LYS A 45 -10.82 -5.92 5.23
CA LYS A 45 -12.24 -5.59 5.11
C LYS A 45 -12.59 -4.16 5.52
N ALA A 46 -11.61 -3.37 5.96
CA ALA A 46 -11.85 -2.04 6.56
C ALA A 46 -12.56 -1.05 5.62
N LYS A 47 -12.43 -1.25 4.31
CA LYS A 47 -13.07 -0.41 3.27
C LYS A 47 -14.16 -1.11 2.46
N ASN A 48 -14.64 -2.28 2.90
CA ASN A 48 -15.74 -3.00 2.26
C ASN A 48 -17.10 -2.27 2.43
N ASN A 49 -17.04 -0.97 2.61
CA ASN A 49 -18.17 -0.05 2.50
C ASN A 49 -17.61 1.30 2.02
N SER A 50 -18.41 2.06 1.31
CA SER A 50 -18.01 3.34 0.70
C SER A 50 -17.90 4.51 1.70
N THR A 51 -18.10 4.29 2.99
CA THR A 51 -18.24 5.37 3.99
C THR A 51 -17.08 5.48 4.97
N THR A 52 -16.29 4.42 5.15
CA THR A 52 -15.15 4.39 6.07
C THR A 52 -13.81 4.63 5.37
N LEU A 53 -12.91 5.33 6.06
CA LEU A 53 -11.53 5.60 5.61
C LEU A 53 -11.44 6.18 4.19
N THR A 54 -12.34 7.11 3.87
CA THR A 54 -12.49 7.66 2.50
C THR A 54 -11.29 8.49 2.05
N GLN A 55 -10.42 8.91 2.96
CA GLN A 55 -9.18 9.64 2.66
C GLN A 55 -7.94 8.72 2.67
N PHE A 56 -8.16 7.41 2.86
CA PHE A 56 -7.10 6.42 2.81
C PHE A 56 -7.18 5.56 1.54
N ASN A 57 -6.02 5.32 0.94
CA ASN A 57 -5.76 4.08 0.19
C ASN A 57 -5.17 3.08 1.17
N VAL A 58 -5.52 1.81 1.05
CA VAL A 58 -5.03 0.76 1.93
C VAL A 58 -4.31 -0.34 1.15
N SER A 59 -3.21 -0.82 1.70
CA SER A 59 -2.43 -1.90 1.10
C SER A 59 -1.90 -2.86 2.15
N VAL A 60 -1.82 -4.13 1.79
CA VAL A 60 -1.22 -5.17 2.62
C VAL A 60 0.26 -5.30 2.26
N GLY A 61 1.13 -5.18 3.26
CA GLY A 61 2.56 -5.44 3.12
C GLY A 61 2.85 -6.93 3.12
N ILE A 62 3.03 -7.50 1.94
CA ILE A 62 3.27 -8.93 1.72
C ILE A 62 4.74 -9.26 1.95
N THR A 63 5.00 -10.31 2.74
CA THR A 63 6.34 -10.84 2.98
C THR A 63 6.63 -12.05 2.08
N ASP A 64 7.91 -12.33 1.84
CA ASP A 64 8.34 -13.51 1.09
C ASP A 64 7.90 -14.80 1.80
N ASP A 65 8.03 -14.85 3.14
CA ASP A 65 7.58 -15.99 3.94
C ASP A 65 6.08 -16.26 3.80
N PHE A 66 5.27 -15.20 3.70
CA PHE A 66 3.85 -15.36 3.45
C PHE A 66 3.59 -15.94 2.05
N MET A 67 4.26 -15.43 1.02
CA MET A 67 4.09 -15.96 -0.34
C MET A 67 4.56 -17.42 -0.45
N ASP A 68 5.67 -17.77 0.21
CA ASP A 68 6.08 -19.18 0.29
C ASP A 68 4.98 -20.06 0.95
N ALA A 69 4.39 -19.57 2.04
CA ALA A 69 3.30 -20.26 2.71
C ALA A 69 2.04 -20.38 1.81
N VAL A 70 1.72 -19.38 1.01
CA VAL A 70 0.61 -19.42 0.04
C VAL A 70 0.86 -20.46 -1.05
N ILE A 71 2.05 -20.42 -1.67
CA ILE A 71 2.42 -21.31 -2.79
C ILE A 71 2.43 -22.77 -2.33
N ASN A 72 2.96 -23.02 -1.15
CA ASN A 72 3.10 -24.38 -0.59
C ASN A 72 1.92 -24.81 0.31
N ASP A 73 0.83 -24.02 0.33
CA ASP A 73 -0.40 -24.29 1.09
C ASP A 73 -0.16 -24.57 2.58
N LYS A 74 0.72 -23.76 3.19
CA LYS A 74 1.13 -23.89 4.60
C LYS A 74 0.26 -23.04 5.53
N MET A 75 0.37 -23.36 6.82
CA MET A 75 -0.13 -22.49 7.89
C MET A 75 0.82 -21.31 8.08
N PHE A 76 0.25 -20.17 8.46
CA PHE A 76 0.98 -18.90 8.67
C PHE A 76 0.58 -18.28 10.01
N ASP A 77 1.57 -17.79 10.75
CA ASP A 77 1.37 -17.20 12.06
C ASP A 77 1.18 -15.69 11.99
N LEU A 78 0.10 -15.21 12.59
CA LEU A 78 -0.10 -13.78 12.85
C LEU A 78 0.59 -13.41 14.17
N ARG A 79 1.49 -12.41 14.12
CA ARG A 79 2.37 -12.05 15.23
C ARG A 79 2.41 -10.55 15.45
N PHE A 80 2.57 -10.14 16.69
CA PHE A 80 2.81 -8.75 17.06
C PHE A 80 3.67 -8.70 18.33
N GLY A 81 4.69 -7.82 18.35
CA GLY A 81 5.60 -7.68 19.49
C GLY A 81 6.29 -8.99 19.88
N GLY A 82 6.65 -9.83 18.90
CA GLY A 82 7.28 -11.14 19.15
C GLY A 82 6.32 -12.25 19.61
N ARG A 83 5.04 -11.93 19.88
CA ARG A 83 4.03 -12.88 20.33
C ARG A 83 3.18 -13.36 19.16
N ARG A 84 2.91 -14.68 19.11
CA ARG A 84 1.94 -15.28 18.20
C ARG A 84 0.53 -15.12 18.79
N TYR A 85 -0.40 -14.63 17.98
CA TYR A 85 -1.80 -14.43 18.36
C TYR A 85 -2.74 -15.45 17.71
N LYS A 86 -2.48 -15.77 16.44
CA LYS A 86 -3.32 -16.68 15.65
C LYS A 86 -2.47 -17.39 14.60
N THR A 87 -2.86 -18.60 14.23
CA THR A 87 -2.31 -19.33 13.08
C THR A 87 -3.44 -19.55 12.09
N ILE A 88 -3.24 -19.23 10.84
CA ILE A 88 -4.23 -19.33 9.76
C ILE A 88 -3.63 -20.04 8.54
N ARG A 89 -4.47 -20.50 7.63
CA ARG A 89 -4.01 -21.02 6.34
C ARG A 89 -3.65 -19.84 5.44
N ALA A 90 -2.40 -19.76 4.99
CA ALA A 90 -1.91 -18.62 4.21
C ALA A 90 -2.74 -18.40 2.94
N LYS A 91 -3.08 -19.48 2.23
CA LYS A 91 -3.91 -19.43 1.02
C LYS A 91 -5.30 -18.83 1.27
N HIS A 92 -5.91 -19.13 2.42
CA HIS A 92 -7.21 -18.55 2.77
C HIS A 92 -7.13 -17.03 2.92
N LEU A 93 -6.11 -16.53 3.62
CA LEU A 93 -5.89 -15.08 3.76
C LEU A 93 -5.60 -14.42 2.41
N TRP A 94 -4.83 -15.09 1.55
CA TRP A 94 -4.55 -14.61 0.20
C TRP A 94 -5.84 -14.50 -0.63
N ASP A 95 -6.69 -15.51 -0.59
CA ASP A 95 -7.99 -15.51 -1.28
C ASP A 95 -8.93 -14.40 -0.74
N GLU A 96 -8.87 -14.08 0.56
CA GLU A 96 -9.62 -12.94 1.15
C GLU A 96 -9.10 -11.60 0.61
N ILE A 97 -7.78 -11.41 0.49
CA ILE A 97 -7.19 -10.21 -0.12
C ILE A 97 -7.68 -10.07 -1.56
N LEU A 98 -7.53 -11.12 -2.37
CA LEU A 98 -7.93 -11.11 -3.79
C LEU A 98 -9.42 -10.80 -3.97
N ARG A 99 -10.27 -11.41 -3.14
CA ARG A 99 -11.72 -11.18 -3.19
C ARG A 99 -12.06 -9.73 -2.84
N SER A 100 -11.49 -9.20 -1.75
CA SER A 100 -11.71 -7.82 -1.35
C SER A 100 -11.25 -6.84 -2.44
N THR A 101 -10.08 -7.08 -3.02
CA THR A 101 -9.57 -6.26 -4.14
C THR A 101 -10.45 -6.34 -5.38
N PHE A 102 -10.97 -7.52 -5.70
CA PHE A 102 -11.89 -7.70 -6.84
C PHE A 102 -13.22 -6.96 -6.63
N ASP A 103 -13.79 -7.07 -5.43
CA ASP A 103 -15.10 -6.50 -5.13
C ASP A 103 -15.07 -4.99 -4.87
N TRP A 104 -13.97 -4.47 -4.32
CA TRP A 104 -13.87 -3.10 -3.78
C TRP A 104 -12.67 -2.29 -4.30
N ALA A 105 -11.85 -2.84 -5.18
CA ALA A 105 -10.58 -2.28 -5.66
C ALA A 105 -9.52 -2.05 -4.57
N GLU A 106 -9.76 -2.51 -3.33
CA GLU A 106 -8.86 -2.42 -2.19
C GLU A 106 -9.01 -3.67 -1.28
N PRO A 107 -7.96 -4.05 -0.55
CA PRO A 107 -6.64 -3.42 -0.46
C PRO A 107 -5.77 -3.69 -1.69
N GLY A 108 -4.76 -2.81 -1.91
CA GLY A 108 -3.63 -3.12 -2.76
C GLY A 108 -2.66 -4.08 -2.07
N VAL A 109 -1.64 -4.54 -2.80
CA VAL A 109 -0.54 -5.34 -2.25
C VAL A 109 0.81 -4.68 -2.51
N LEU A 110 1.69 -4.73 -1.51
CA LEU A 110 3.06 -4.26 -1.58
C LEU A 110 3.98 -5.41 -1.21
N PHE A 111 4.83 -5.87 -2.11
CA PHE A 111 5.82 -6.90 -1.83
C PHE A 111 7.00 -6.28 -1.06
N ILE A 112 6.79 -6.05 0.24
CA ILE A 112 7.64 -5.20 1.06
C ILE A 112 9.08 -5.72 1.18
N ASP A 113 9.26 -7.03 1.22
CA ASP A 113 10.60 -7.63 1.28
C ASP A 113 11.35 -7.44 -0.04
N THR A 114 10.66 -7.59 -1.18
CA THR A 114 11.24 -7.32 -2.51
C THR A 114 11.62 -5.85 -2.66
N ILE A 115 10.78 -4.94 -2.18
CA ILE A 115 11.06 -3.49 -2.17
C ILE A 115 12.34 -3.22 -1.37
N ASN A 116 12.45 -3.75 -0.16
CA ASN A 116 13.62 -3.55 0.68
C ASN A 116 14.89 -4.21 0.11
N LYS A 117 14.80 -5.39 -0.49
CA LYS A 117 15.94 -6.05 -1.17
C LYS A 117 16.49 -5.23 -2.34
N LYS A 118 15.65 -4.44 -2.99
CA LYS A 118 16.02 -3.59 -4.13
C LYS A 118 16.27 -2.13 -3.75
N ASN A 119 16.12 -1.76 -2.49
CA ASN A 119 16.42 -0.42 -2.00
C ASN A 119 17.93 -0.16 -2.05
N ASN A 120 18.35 0.89 -2.74
CA ASN A 120 19.76 1.30 -2.81
C ASN A 120 20.32 1.73 -1.44
N LEU A 121 19.46 2.14 -0.52
CA LEU A 121 19.81 2.57 0.84
C LEU A 121 19.52 1.49 1.90
N TRP A 122 19.48 0.21 1.51
CA TRP A 122 19.17 -0.93 2.37
C TRP A 122 19.99 -0.99 3.66
N TYR A 123 21.21 -0.44 3.63
CA TYR A 123 22.15 -0.40 4.78
C TYR A 123 21.81 0.70 5.80
N ALA A 124 20.98 1.68 5.46
CA ALA A 124 20.69 2.85 6.28
C ALA A 124 19.22 2.94 6.72
N GLU A 125 18.31 2.32 5.97
CA GLU A 125 16.87 2.49 6.18
C GLU A 125 16.08 1.23 5.87
N THR A 126 14.85 1.19 6.37
CA THR A 126 13.88 0.13 6.04
C THR A 126 12.59 0.79 5.55
N ILE A 127 12.16 0.41 4.37
CA ILE A 127 10.90 0.88 3.78
C ILE A 127 9.75 0.09 4.40
N ALA A 128 8.76 0.81 4.93
CA ALA A 128 7.60 0.23 5.59
C ALA A 128 6.26 0.56 4.89
N ALA A 129 6.23 1.59 4.06
CA ALA A 129 5.04 2.06 3.37
C ALA A 129 5.38 2.74 2.05
N THR A 130 4.35 3.25 1.38
CA THR A 130 4.47 4.07 0.17
C THR A 130 3.64 5.34 0.32
N ASN A 131 3.74 6.25 -0.65
CA ASN A 131 2.77 7.32 -0.82
C ASN A 131 1.38 6.76 -1.22
N PRO A 132 0.30 7.59 -1.22
CA PRO A 132 -1.07 7.11 -1.46
C PRO A 132 -1.30 6.38 -2.79
N CYS A 133 -0.58 6.73 -3.84
CA CYS A 133 -0.70 6.06 -5.14
C CYS A 133 0.16 4.79 -5.27
N GLY A 134 1.08 4.54 -4.33
CA GLY A 134 1.89 3.33 -4.25
C GLY A 134 3.17 3.32 -5.10
N GLU A 135 3.44 4.39 -5.87
CA GLU A 135 4.59 4.45 -6.78
C GLU A 135 5.90 4.82 -6.09
N GLN A 136 5.84 5.40 -4.88
CA GLN A 136 7.02 5.86 -4.15
C GLN A 136 7.15 5.15 -2.81
N PRO A 137 7.94 4.07 -2.71
CA PRO A 137 8.30 3.45 -1.44
C PRO A 137 9.13 4.42 -0.59
N LEU A 138 8.75 4.56 0.68
CA LEU A 138 9.35 5.53 1.59
C LEU A 138 9.71 4.89 2.94
N PRO A 139 10.88 5.22 3.51
CA PRO A 139 11.19 4.93 4.90
C PRO A 139 10.40 5.88 5.83
N PRO A 140 10.35 5.58 7.15
CA PRO A 140 9.85 6.54 8.12
C PRO A 140 10.51 7.92 7.97
N TYR A 141 9.69 8.98 8.01
CA TYR A 141 10.11 10.38 7.83
C TYR A 141 10.67 10.72 6.44
N GLY A 142 10.57 9.81 5.47
CA GLY A 142 10.94 10.08 4.07
C GLY A 142 9.94 11.03 3.41
N ALA A 143 10.42 11.73 2.37
CA ALA A 143 9.60 12.63 1.56
C ALA A 143 9.91 12.46 0.08
N CYS A 144 8.90 12.73 -0.78
CA CYS A 144 9.08 12.71 -2.24
C CYS A 144 9.61 14.04 -2.73
N LEU A 145 10.58 13.99 -3.62
CA LEU A 145 10.95 15.11 -4.48
C LEU A 145 10.34 14.85 -5.87
N LEU A 146 9.47 15.76 -6.32
CA LEU A 146 8.78 15.61 -7.59
C LEU A 146 9.45 16.45 -8.67
N GLY A 147 9.53 15.89 -9.89
CA GLY A 147 10.00 16.57 -11.07
C GLY A 147 9.23 16.12 -12.31
N SER A 148 9.19 16.97 -13.32
CA SER A 148 8.53 16.65 -14.58
C SER A 148 9.35 17.16 -15.76
N PHE A 149 9.47 16.34 -16.80
CA PHE A 149 10.06 16.72 -18.06
C PHE A 149 8.98 16.85 -19.12
N ASN A 150 8.95 17.99 -19.80
CA ASN A 150 8.08 18.15 -20.96
C ASN A 150 8.73 17.48 -22.17
N LEU A 151 8.36 16.23 -22.43
CA LEU A 151 8.95 15.42 -23.50
C LEU A 151 8.75 16.04 -24.89
N THR A 152 7.72 16.87 -25.09
CA THR A 152 7.50 17.55 -26.38
C THR A 152 8.63 18.50 -26.76
N LYS A 153 9.41 18.98 -25.78
CA LYS A 153 10.58 19.85 -26.02
C LYS A 153 11.80 19.10 -26.57
N TYR A 154 11.79 17.79 -26.52
CA TYR A 154 12.88 16.93 -26.99
C TYR A 154 12.58 16.30 -28.35
N VAL A 155 11.38 16.51 -28.89
CA VAL A 155 11.01 16.05 -30.23
C VAL A 155 11.65 16.99 -31.25
N LYS A 156 12.52 16.44 -32.10
CA LYS A 156 13.22 17.22 -33.14
C LYS A 156 12.37 17.41 -34.40
N GLU A 157 11.56 16.41 -34.73
CA GLU A 157 10.67 16.45 -35.89
C GLU A 157 9.32 15.82 -35.55
N TRP A 158 8.23 16.46 -35.96
CA TRP A 158 6.89 15.93 -35.91
C TRP A 158 6.54 15.37 -37.28
N ILE A 159 6.26 14.10 -37.36
CA ILE A 159 5.88 13.47 -38.63
C ILE A 159 4.36 13.36 -38.66
N THR A 160 3.78 14.00 -39.64
CA THR A 160 2.34 14.13 -39.86
C THR A 160 1.78 13.03 -40.74
N GLU A 161 2.29 11.92 -40.97
CA GLU A 161 1.67 10.81 -41.72
C GLU A 161 2.28 9.45 -41.36
N GLY A 162 1.91 8.91 -40.18
CA GLY A 162 2.05 7.48 -39.90
C GLY A 162 3.47 6.90 -39.80
N ILE A 163 4.50 7.76 -39.76
CA ILE A 163 5.91 7.36 -39.67
C ILE A 163 6.44 7.60 -38.24
N PRO A 164 7.28 6.71 -37.70
CA PRO A 164 7.77 6.85 -36.31
C PRO A 164 8.53 8.13 -36.07
N VAL A 165 8.24 8.78 -34.95
CA VAL A 165 8.99 9.95 -34.46
C VAL A 165 10.40 9.51 -34.09
N THR A 166 11.40 10.05 -34.72
CA THR A 166 12.81 9.92 -34.32
C THR A 166 13.15 10.97 -33.28
N TYR A 167 13.71 10.57 -32.14
CA TYR A 167 14.14 11.42 -31.02
C TYR A 167 15.58 11.89 -31.22
#